data_c4366c45fd8276154fa94d225ae322b1
#
_entry.id   c4366c45fd8276154fa94d225ae322b1
#
_cell.length_a   1.000
_cell.length_b   1.000
_cell.length_c   1.000
_cell.angle_alpha   90.00
_cell.angle_beta   90.00
_cell.angle_gamma   90.00
#
_symmetry.space_group_name_H-M   'P 1'
#
loop_
_entity.id
_entity.type
_entity.pdbx_description
1 polymer ?
#
loop_
_entity_poly.entity_id
_entity_poly.type
_entity_poly.pdbx_seq_one_letter_code
_entity_poly.pdbx_strand_id
1 'polypeptide(L)'
;MTNKEKALEMHKQWNGKLSVEAKCQVASAEDLAIAYTPGVAEPCRAIAKSPKEAYTYTIKSNTVAVVSDGSAVLGLGNIGALAAMPVMEGKAALFKEFGGVNAFPICLDTQDTEEIIETVVRIAPAFGGINLEDIAAPRCFEIEERLDKMLDIPVFHDDQHGTAIVVLAGIINALKVVGKQKEDCKVVVNGAGSAGIAIAKMLLSYGFKDLTLCDRQGILCSGDPSLNWMQEKMTQITNLSHKTGTLADAMKGADIFVGVSAPGIISQDMVRSMAKDSILFTMANPDPEILPHLAKEAGAKVVGTGRSDFPNQVNNVLVFPGIFKGALEGHSTHITSEMKLAAAHAIAGLVPAEELSDTNILPHAFDPQIADVVSAAVKE
;
A
#
# COMPACT_ATOMS: atom_id res chain seq x y z
N MET A 1 -26.54 16.23 -9.88
CA MET A 1 -25.27 16.42 -9.18
C MET A 1 -24.36 15.27 -9.57
N THR A 2 -23.20 15.56 -10.16
CA THR A 2 -22.19 14.57 -10.49
C THR A 2 -21.49 14.07 -9.23
N ASN A 3 -20.80 12.93 -9.29
CA ASN A 3 -20.00 12.44 -8.13
C ASN A 3 -18.95 13.47 -7.66
N LYS A 4 -18.39 14.25 -8.58
CA LYS A 4 -17.42 15.32 -8.27
C LYS A 4 -18.07 16.44 -7.47
N GLU A 5 -19.23 16.94 -7.90
CA GLU A 5 -19.98 17.97 -7.18
C GLU A 5 -20.45 17.49 -5.80
N LYS A 6 -20.92 16.23 -5.73
CA LYS A 6 -21.31 15.61 -4.45
C LYS A 6 -20.13 15.47 -3.50
N ALA A 7 -18.94 15.11 -3.98
CA ALA A 7 -17.74 14.99 -3.17
C ALA A 7 -17.36 16.37 -2.56
N LEU A 8 -17.36 17.44 -3.35
CA LEU A 8 -17.06 18.79 -2.85
C LEU A 8 -18.07 19.24 -1.79
N GLU A 9 -19.37 19.04 -2.04
CA GLU A 9 -20.41 19.39 -1.08
C GLU A 9 -20.31 18.63 0.23
N MET A 10 -20.08 17.32 0.16
CA MET A 10 -19.89 16.49 1.36
C MET A 10 -18.65 16.88 2.16
N HIS A 11 -17.51 17.14 1.51
CA HIS A 11 -16.30 17.60 2.21
C HIS A 11 -16.51 18.96 2.90
N LYS A 12 -17.30 19.85 2.30
CA LYS A 12 -17.68 21.12 2.93
C LYS A 12 -18.57 20.91 4.14
N GLN A 13 -19.54 19.98 4.06
CA GLN A 13 -20.45 19.67 5.18
C GLN A 13 -19.72 19.00 6.34
N TRP A 14 -18.78 18.06 6.04
CA TRP A 14 -17.99 17.40 7.08
C TRP A 14 -17.04 18.37 7.80
N ASN A 15 -16.55 19.37 7.11
CA ASN A 15 -15.55 20.32 7.64
C ASN A 15 -14.30 19.60 8.20
N GLY A 16 -13.78 18.63 7.42
CA GLY A 16 -12.79 17.63 7.80
C GLY A 16 -13.43 16.27 8.09
N LYS A 17 -12.71 15.19 7.75
CA LYS A 17 -13.21 13.80 7.93
C LYS A 17 -12.94 13.24 9.33
N LEU A 18 -12.15 13.96 10.14
CA LEU A 18 -11.69 13.47 11.43
C LEU A 18 -12.10 14.43 12.55
N SER A 19 -12.33 13.88 13.71
CA SER A 19 -12.47 14.61 14.97
C SER A 19 -11.63 13.94 16.06
N VAL A 20 -11.29 14.69 17.09
CA VAL A 20 -10.65 14.15 18.31
C VAL A 20 -11.71 14.05 19.39
N GLU A 21 -11.87 12.86 19.95
CA GLU A 21 -12.81 12.58 21.03
C GLU A 21 -12.05 12.18 22.30
N ALA A 22 -12.40 12.79 23.42
CA ALA A 22 -11.83 12.44 24.72
C ALA A 22 -12.46 11.14 25.25
N LYS A 23 -11.62 10.17 25.64
CA LYS A 23 -12.07 8.92 26.26
C LYS A 23 -12.38 9.07 27.74
N CYS A 24 -11.74 10.04 28.41
CA CYS A 24 -11.98 10.33 29.82
C CYS A 24 -13.07 11.40 29.98
N GLN A 25 -13.86 11.24 31.02
CA GLN A 25 -14.78 12.27 31.45
C GLN A 25 -14.02 13.33 32.27
N VAL A 26 -14.32 14.60 32.07
CA VAL A 26 -13.78 15.73 32.84
C VAL A 26 -14.99 16.65 33.20
N ALA A 27 -15.81 16.22 34.15
CA ALA A 27 -17.04 16.88 34.55
C ALA A 27 -17.03 17.38 36.01
N SER A 28 -16.00 17.01 36.78
CA SER A 28 -15.85 17.38 38.19
C SER A 28 -14.42 17.78 38.54
N ALA A 29 -14.20 18.37 39.68
CA ALA A 29 -12.87 18.67 40.21
C ALA A 29 -12.05 17.40 40.45
N GLU A 30 -12.71 16.29 40.82
CA GLU A 30 -12.09 14.99 41.02
C GLU A 30 -11.62 14.41 39.67
N ASP A 31 -12.47 14.43 38.64
CA ASP A 31 -12.10 13.98 37.29
C ASP A 31 -10.91 14.78 36.77
N LEU A 32 -10.93 16.09 36.95
CA LEU A 32 -9.83 16.97 36.54
C LEU A 32 -8.52 16.62 37.29
N ALA A 33 -8.60 16.37 38.59
CA ALA A 33 -7.43 16.01 39.39
C ALA A 33 -6.82 14.66 38.95
N ILE A 34 -7.63 13.72 38.50
CA ILE A 34 -7.18 12.42 37.97
C ILE A 34 -6.65 12.56 36.55
N ALA A 35 -7.42 13.20 35.66
CA ALA A 35 -7.09 13.27 34.24
C ALA A 35 -5.94 14.25 33.92
N TYR A 36 -5.72 15.25 34.78
CA TYR A 36 -4.70 16.28 34.59
C TYR A 36 -3.87 16.48 35.88
N THR A 37 -4.00 17.61 36.56
CA THR A 37 -3.16 17.96 37.70
C THR A 37 -3.92 17.75 39.03
N PRO A 38 -3.35 16.97 40.00
CA PRO A 38 -1.99 16.41 40.07
C PRO A 38 -1.81 14.96 39.55
N GLY A 39 -2.88 14.24 39.27
CA GLY A 39 -2.87 12.79 38.98
C GLY A 39 -2.02 12.39 37.80
N VAL A 40 -1.96 13.19 36.74
CA VAL A 40 -1.16 12.94 35.53
C VAL A 40 0.34 12.75 35.79
N ALA A 41 0.84 13.21 36.95
CA ALA A 41 2.23 13.00 37.34
C ALA A 41 2.60 11.51 37.51
N GLU A 42 1.64 10.65 37.87
CA GLU A 42 1.93 9.23 38.10
C GLU A 42 2.21 8.46 36.79
N PRO A 43 1.37 8.51 35.74
CA PRO A 43 1.74 7.91 34.45
C PRO A 43 3.01 8.53 33.87
N CYS A 44 3.28 9.84 34.05
CA CYS A 44 4.53 10.45 33.62
C CYS A 44 5.76 9.82 34.31
N ARG A 45 5.68 9.60 35.62
CA ARG A 45 6.77 8.92 36.41
C ARG A 45 6.94 7.48 35.96
N ALA A 46 5.85 6.76 35.71
CA ALA A 46 5.89 5.38 35.23
C ALA A 46 6.61 5.30 33.88
N ILE A 47 6.25 6.14 32.92
CA ILE A 47 6.87 6.21 31.59
C ILE A 47 8.34 6.64 31.66
N ALA A 48 8.67 7.61 32.51
CA ALA A 48 10.06 8.06 32.69
C ALA A 48 10.94 6.93 33.27
N LYS A 49 10.38 6.05 34.11
CA LYS A 49 11.07 4.88 34.65
C LYS A 49 11.17 3.74 33.63
N SER A 50 10.14 3.54 32.83
CA SER A 50 10.03 2.49 31.83
C SER A 50 9.34 3.02 30.58
N PRO A 51 10.06 3.40 29.50
CA PRO A 51 9.47 3.95 28.28
C PRO A 51 8.38 3.07 27.65
N LYS A 52 8.42 1.75 27.88
CA LYS A 52 7.39 0.81 27.38
C LYS A 52 6.00 1.10 27.98
N GLU A 53 5.93 1.72 29.16
CA GLU A 53 4.67 2.11 29.78
C GLU A 53 3.91 3.21 28.97
N ALA A 54 4.56 3.85 28.00
CA ALA A 54 3.88 4.74 27.07
C ALA A 54 2.78 4.01 26.28
N TYR A 55 2.96 2.74 25.99
CA TYR A 55 1.94 1.91 25.33
C TYR A 55 0.76 1.56 26.26
N THR A 56 0.97 1.56 27.58
CA THR A 56 -0.09 1.33 28.57
C THR A 56 -0.89 2.60 28.86
N TYR A 57 -0.21 3.75 29.00
CA TYR A 57 -0.81 4.96 29.56
C TYR A 57 -1.11 6.06 28.54
N THR A 58 -0.79 5.87 27.26
CA THR A 58 -1.03 6.89 26.23
C THR A 58 -1.67 6.31 24.96
N ILE A 59 -2.12 7.21 24.07
CA ILE A 59 -2.69 6.82 22.78
C ILE A 59 -1.64 6.20 21.82
N LYS A 60 -0.36 6.23 22.17
CA LYS A 60 0.74 5.63 21.39
C LYS A 60 0.46 4.16 21.04
N SER A 61 -0.21 3.43 21.94
CA SER A 61 -0.55 2.01 21.75
C SER A 61 -1.39 1.73 20.50
N ASN A 62 -2.19 2.71 20.04
CA ASN A 62 -3.13 2.50 18.94
C ASN A 62 -3.21 3.73 18.02
N THR A 63 -2.07 4.37 17.74
CA THR A 63 -2.06 5.60 16.94
C THR A 63 -0.93 5.61 15.92
N VAL A 64 -1.26 5.92 14.67
CA VAL A 64 -0.34 5.97 13.52
C VAL A 64 -0.27 7.39 12.97
N ALA A 65 0.92 7.86 12.59
CA ALA A 65 1.08 9.05 11.77
C ALA A 65 0.95 8.67 10.28
N VAL A 66 0.08 9.35 9.54
CA VAL A 66 0.00 9.27 8.07
C VAL A 66 0.80 10.44 7.52
N VAL A 67 2.04 10.18 7.13
CA VAL A 67 3.00 11.20 6.72
C VAL A 67 3.04 11.31 5.19
N SER A 68 2.89 12.51 4.69
CA SER A 68 2.98 12.82 3.25
C SER A 68 3.63 14.18 3.00
N ASP A 69 4.30 14.31 1.86
CA ASP A 69 4.74 15.60 1.32
C ASP A 69 3.88 16.04 0.10
N GLY A 70 2.91 15.21 -0.27
CA GLY A 70 2.00 15.46 -1.39
C GLY A 70 2.64 15.47 -2.77
N SER A 71 3.80 14.82 -2.91
CA SER A 71 4.59 14.85 -4.16
C SER A 71 4.19 13.79 -5.18
N ALA A 72 3.39 12.78 -4.80
CA ALA A 72 2.97 11.69 -5.67
C ALA A 72 1.52 11.27 -5.43
N VAL A 73 0.62 12.23 -5.27
CA VAL A 73 -0.80 11.97 -5.00
C VAL A 73 -1.45 11.30 -6.20
N LEU A 74 -2.09 10.16 -5.96
CA LEU A 74 -2.62 9.28 -6.99
C LEU A 74 -3.52 10.00 -8.01
N GLY A 75 -3.14 9.94 -9.28
CA GLY A 75 -3.86 10.58 -10.39
C GLY A 75 -3.73 12.11 -10.48
N LEU A 76 -3.09 12.76 -9.49
CA LEU A 76 -2.90 14.21 -9.44
C LEU A 76 -1.42 14.64 -9.51
N GLY A 77 -0.49 13.73 -9.17
CA GLY A 77 0.93 14.01 -9.15
C GLY A 77 1.36 14.88 -7.95
N ASN A 78 2.32 15.77 -8.18
CA ASN A 78 2.82 16.68 -7.14
C ASN A 78 1.88 17.87 -6.97
N ILE A 79 1.05 17.81 -5.93
CA ILE A 79 0.10 18.88 -5.57
C ILE A 79 0.46 19.58 -4.26
N GLY A 80 1.51 19.12 -3.58
CA GLY A 80 2.02 19.66 -2.32
C GLY A 80 1.22 19.26 -1.09
N ALA A 81 1.80 19.54 0.06
CA ALA A 81 1.32 19.10 1.38
C ALA A 81 -0.13 19.51 1.69
N LEU A 82 -0.46 20.78 1.52
CA LEU A 82 -1.78 21.29 1.88
C LEU A 82 -2.89 20.67 1.02
N ALA A 83 -2.66 20.53 -0.28
CA ALA A 83 -3.66 19.94 -1.19
C ALA A 83 -3.80 18.41 -1.01
N ALA A 84 -2.81 17.73 -0.43
CA ALA A 84 -2.87 16.32 -0.08
C ALA A 84 -3.70 16.02 1.18
N MET A 85 -3.96 17.00 2.03
CA MET A 85 -4.73 16.83 3.29
C MET A 85 -6.02 16.02 3.13
N PRO A 86 -6.91 16.27 2.15
CA PRO A 86 -8.14 15.49 2.02
C PRO A 86 -7.90 14.00 1.77
N VAL A 87 -6.81 13.63 1.10
CA VAL A 87 -6.42 12.22 0.87
C VAL A 87 -5.92 11.61 2.19
N MET A 88 -5.05 12.31 2.91
CA MET A 88 -4.49 11.84 4.19
C MET A 88 -5.57 11.70 5.28
N GLU A 89 -6.54 12.62 5.33
CA GLU A 89 -7.73 12.46 6.19
C GLU A 89 -8.56 11.24 5.78
N GLY A 90 -8.71 11.00 4.48
CA GLY A 90 -9.37 9.80 3.97
C GLY A 90 -8.66 8.52 4.41
N LYS A 91 -7.33 8.47 4.28
CA LYS A 91 -6.50 7.36 4.76
C LYS A 91 -6.70 7.14 6.27
N ALA A 92 -6.66 8.19 7.07
CA ALA A 92 -6.87 8.11 8.51
C ALA A 92 -8.28 7.62 8.88
N ALA A 93 -9.32 8.03 8.15
CA ALA A 93 -10.67 7.52 8.33
C ALA A 93 -10.77 6.02 8.02
N LEU A 94 -10.09 5.54 6.97
CA LEU A 94 -10.03 4.11 6.64
C LEU A 94 -9.28 3.29 7.72
N PHE A 95 -8.19 3.81 8.28
CA PHE A 95 -7.52 3.20 9.43
C PHE A 95 -8.49 2.98 10.60
N LYS A 96 -9.30 4.00 10.89
CA LYS A 96 -10.26 3.96 11.99
C LYS A 96 -11.40 3.00 11.71
N GLU A 97 -12.02 3.10 10.53
CA GLU A 97 -13.21 2.33 10.19
C GLU A 97 -12.93 0.84 10.04
N PHE A 98 -11.85 0.47 9.35
CA PHE A 98 -11.54 -0.93 9.06
C PHE A 98 -10.63 -1.59 10.09
N GLY A 99 -9.71 -0.84 10.70
CA GLY A 99 -8.71 -1.40 11.63
C GLY A 99 -8.93 -1.04 13.10
N GLY A 100 -9.83 -0.10 13.41
CA GLY A 100 -9.96 0.44 14.77
C GLY A 100 -8.76 1.27 15.22
N VAL A 101 -7.80 1.51 14.32
CA VAL A 101 -6.55 2.25 14.58
C VAL A 101 -6.80 3.75 14.44
N ASN A 102 -6.34 4.53 15.42
CA ASN A 102 -6.34 5.98 15.28
C ASN A 102 -5.22 6.41 14.34
N ALA A 103 -5.49 7.37 13.47
CA ALA A 103 -4.47 7.90 12.58
C ALA A 103 -4.59 9.41 12.45
N PHE A 104 -3.43 10.08 12.37
CA PHE A 104 -3.36 11.52 12.20
C PHE A 104 -2.63 11.88 10.92
N PRO A 105 -3.23 12.71 10.03
CA PRO A 105 -2.55 13.24 8.86
C PRO A 105 -1.46 14.22 9.27
N ILE A 106 -0.25 13.98 8.78
CA ILE A 106 0.94 14.82 8.98
C ILE A 106 1.48 15.18 7.60
N CYS A 107 0.99 16.29 7.05
CA CYS A 107 1.40 16.80 5.75
C CYS A 107 2.56 17.77 5.92
N LEU A 108 3.73 17.43 5.37
CA LEU A 108 4.97 18.20 5.55
C LEU A 108 5.18 19.16 4.38
N ASP A 109 5.37 20.45 4.67
CA ASP A 109 5.66 21.49 3.68
C ASP A 109 7.15 21.47 3.29
N THR A 110 7.64 20.30 2.93
CA THR A 110 8.98 20.06 2.40
C THR A 110 8.99 18.79 1.57
N GLN A 111 9.86 18.74 0.56
CA GLN A 111 10.17 17.56 -0.25
C GLN A 111 11.65 17.15 -0.11
N ASP A 112 12.36 17.76 0.82
CA ASP A 112 13.74 17.39 1.15
C ASP A 112 13.76 16.11 1.99
N THR A 113 14.57 15.14 1.56
CA THR A 113 14.68 13.82 2.19
C THR A 113 15.12 13.92 3.65
N GLU A 114 16.10 14.76 3.94
CA GLU A 114 16.65 14.90 5.30
C GLU A 114 15.64 15.57 6.23
N GLU A 115 14.97 16.63 5.79
CA GLU A 115 13.96 17.32 6.57
C GLU A 115 12.76 16.42 6.88
N ILE A 116 12.32 15.59 5.91
CA ILE A 116 11.26 14.60 6.14
C ILE A 116 11.69 13.59 7.20
N ILE A 117 12.88 12.97 7.05
CA ILE A 117 13.39 11.98 8.00
C ILE A 117 13.54 12.58 9.40
N GLU A 118 14.19 13.74 9.53
CA GLU A 118 14.36 14.41 10.81
C GLU A 118 13.02 14.74 11.48
N THR A 119 12.05 15.22 10.71
CA THR A 119 10.73 15.55 11.24
C THR A 119 10.03 14.30 11.77
N VAL A 120 10.01 13.22 11.00
CA VAL A 120 9.37 11.95 11.40
C VAL A 120 10.03 11.38 12.64
N VAL A 121 11.38 11.39 12.73
CA VAL A 121 12.10 10.94 13.94
C VAL A 121 11.70 11.75 15.16
N ARG A 122 11.54 13.08 15.02
CA ARG A 122 11.19 13.95 16.16
C ARG A 122 9.75 13.78 16.63
N ILE A 123 8.80 13.44 15.77
CA ILE A 123 7.39 13.21 16.15
C ILE A 123 7.11 11.76 16.55
N ALA A 124 7.96 10.80 16.19
CA ALA A 124 7.79 9.37 16.45
C ALA A 124 7.46 9.00 17.91
N PRO A 125 7.95 9.72 18.95
CA PRO A 125 7.57 9.40 20.33
C PRO A 125 6.06 9.40 20.60
N ALA A 126 5.27 10.18 19.86
CA ALA A 126 3.82 10.28 20.03
C ALA A 126 3.02 9.15 19.34
N PHE A 127 3.67 8.37 18.47
CA PHE A 127 3.02 7.38 17.60
C PHE A 127 3.53 5.96 17.87
N GLY A 128 2.65 4.98 17.66
CA GLY A 128 2.99 3.56 17.67
C GLY A 128 3.43 3.04 16.32
N GLY A 129 3.24 3.79 15.24
CA GLY A 129 3.68 3.44 13.89
C GLY A 129 3.64 4.63 12.94
N ILE A 130 4.33 4.51 11.82
CA ILE A 130 4.42 5.51 10.75
C ILE A 130 3.95 4.91 9.44
N ASN A 131 2.88 5.46 8.88
CA ASN A 131 2.46 5.20 7.50
C ASN A 131 2.97 6.33 6.61
N LEU A 132 3.86 6.02 5.68
CA LEU A 132 4.27 6.94 4.62
C LEU A 132 3.29 6.83 3.44
N GLU A 133 2.88 7.97 2.89
CA GLU A 133 1.86 8.04 1.86
C GLU A 133 2.20 9.11 0.81
N ASP A 134 1.98 8.81 -0.47
CA ASP A 134 2.09 9.77 -1.58
C ASP A 134 3.44 10.51 -1.68
N ILE A 135 4.55 9.86 -1.29
CA ILE A 135 5.91 10.36 -1.41
C ILE A 135 6.54 9.83 -2.70
N ALA A 136 7.06 10.72 -3.54
CA ALA A 136 7.55 10.37 -4.86
C ALA A 136 8.80 9.48 -4.85
N ALA A 137 8.84 8.49 -5.77
CA ALA A 137 10.07 7.75 -6.06
C ALA A 137 11.09 8.65 -6.80
N PRO A 138 12.43 8.42 -6.62
CA PRO A 138 13.03 7.33 -5.86
C PRO A 138 13.23 7.61 -4.36
N ARG A 139 13.02 8.86 -3.88
CA ARG A 139 13.33 9.24 -2.49
C ARG A 139 12.49 8.50 -1.45
N CYS A 140 11.25 8.09 -1.80
CA CYS A 140 10.40 7.31 -0.89
C CYS A 140 11.07 6.02 -0.39
N PHE A 141 11.90 5.38 -1.22
CA PHE A 141 12.65 4.17 -0.85
C PHE A 141 13.70 4.45 0.21
N GLU A 142 14.45 5.56 0.03
CA GLU A 142 15.48 5.98 0.98
C GLU A 142 14.86 6.42 2.32
N ILE A 143 13.79 7.22 2.26
CA ILE A 143 13.09 7.71 3.45
C ILE A 143 12.59 6.54 4.28
N GLU A 144 11.89 5.58 3.67
CA GLU A 144 11.37 4.40 4.37
C GLU A 144 12.50 3.56 4.95
N GLU A 145 13.52 3.20 4.16
CA GLU A 145 14.63 2.36 4.61
C GLU A 145 15.41 2.98 5.79
N ARG A 146 15.61 4.30 5.75
CA ARG A 146 16.33 5.00 6.83
C ARG A 146 15.47 5.14 8.08
N LEU A 147 14.20 5.46 7.95
CA LEU A 147 13.28 5.55 9.08
C LEU A 147 13.08 4.20 9.77
N ASP A 148 12.91 3.11 9.01
CA ASP A 148 12.80 1.76 9.55
C ASP A 148 14.04 1.34 10.37
N LYS A 149 15.24 1.80 9.97
CA LYS A 149 16.48 1.55 10.72
C LYS A 149 16.66 2.44 11.96
N MET A 150 16.06 3.62 11.97
CA MET A 150 16.25 4.63 13.02
C MET A 150 15.21 4.56 14.13
N LEU A 151 14.04 3.99 13.86
CA LEU A 151 12.90 3.99 14.76
C LEU A 151 12.64 2.59 15.35
N ASP A 152 12.24 2.56 16.62
CA ASP A 152 11.79 1.34 17.31
C ASP A 152 10.26 1.12 17.18
N ILE A 153 9.65 1.68 16.13
CA ILE A 153 8.23 1.52 15.78
C ILE A 153 8.11 1.22 14.29
N PRO A 154 7.08 0.47 13.86
CA PRO A 154 6.94 0.06 12.46
C PRO A 154 6.80 1.27 11.53
N VAL A 155 7.55 1.25 10.44
CA VAL A 155 7.46 2.18 9.32
C VAL A 155 7.01 1.40 8.08
N PHE A 156 6.01 1.92 7.38
CA PHE A 156 5.41 1.24 6.23
C PHE A 156 4.95 2.25 5.19
N HIS A 157 5.42 2.12 3.97
CA HIS A 157 4.97 2.95 2.85
C HIS A 157 3.86 2.21 2.09
N ASP A 158 2.62 2.68 2.23
CA ASP A 158 1.45 1.94 1.73
C ASP A 158 1.42 1.83 0.20
N ASP A 159 1.78 2.89 -0.54
CA ASP A 159 1.85 2.83 -2.01
C ASP A 159 2.84 1.78 -2.53
N GLN A 160 3.87 1.47 -1.75
CA GLN A 160 4.80 0.39 -2.04
C GLN A 160 4.22 -0.95 -1.60
N HIS A 161 4.09 -1.13 -0.31
CA HIS A 161 3.89 -2.44 0.29
C HIS A 161 2.43 -2.86 0.35
N GLY A 162 1.50 -1.93 0.64
CA GLY A 162 0.07 -2.23 0.61
C GLY A 162 -0.37 -2.69 -0.78
N THR A 163 0.05 -1.97 -1.80
CA THR A 163 -0.20 -2.33 -3.19
C THR A 163 0.45 -3.67 -3.57
N ALA A 164 1.72 -3.90 -3.17
CA ALA A 164 2.40 -5.16 -3.48
C ALA A 164 1.75 -6.37 -2.81
N ILE A 165 1.31 -6.23 -1.56
CA ILE A 165 0.65 -7.31 -0.80
C ILE A 165 -0.69 -7.68 -1.42
N VAL A 166 -1.55 -6.70 -1.74
CA VAL A 166 -2.85 -7.00 -2.35
C VAL A 166 -2.71 -7.58 -3.76
N VAL A 167 -1.74 -7.11 -4.55
CA VAL A 167 -1.41 -7.69 -5.86
C VAL A 167 -1.00 -9.14 -5.71
N LEU A 168 -0.09 -9.46 -4.80
CA LEU A 168 0.32 -10.84 -4.55
C LEU A 168 -0.87 -11.70 -4.10
N ALA A 169 -1.72 -11.20 -3.19
CA ALA A 169 -2.92 -11.94 -2.76
C ALA A 169 -3.83 -12.31 -3.94
N GLY A 170 -4.09 -11.35 -4.82
CA GLY A 170 -4.88 -11.61 -6.04
C GLY A 170 -4.18 -12.60 -6.98
N ILE A 171 -2.86 -12.47 -7.18
CA ILE A 171 -2.08 -13.39 -8.05
C ILE A 171 -2.09 -14.81 -7.50
N ILE A 172 -1.98 -15.02 -6.17
CA ILE A 172 -2.06 -16.34 -5.53
C ILE A 172 -3.35 -17.07 -5.94
N ASN A 173 -4.47 -16.38 -5.89
CA ASN A 173 -5.76 -16.95 -6.26
C ASN A 173 -5.95 -17.03 -7.78
N ALA A 174 -5.50 -16.04 -8.53
CA ALA A 174 -5.55 -16.07 -9.99
C ALA A 174 -4.76 -17.27 -10.57
N LEU A 175 -3.59 -17.59 -10.00
CA LEU A 175 -2.82 -18.78 -10.39
C LEU A 175 -3.60 -20.08 -10.18
N LYS A 176 -4.34 -20.21 -9.08
CA LYS A 176 -5.22 -21.37 -8.84
C LYS A 176 -6.33 -21.45 -9.90
N VAL A 177 -6.96 -20.31 -10.24
CA VAL A 177 -8.01 -20.24 -11.26
C VAL A 177 -7.52 -20.66 -12.63
N VAL A 178 -6.31 -20.26 -13.01
CA VAL A 178 -5.74 -20.61 -14.33
C VAL A 178 -4.92 -21.92 -14.33
N GLY A 179 -4.68 -22.53 -13.18
CA GLY A 179 -3.91 -23.78 -13.03
C GLY A 179 -2.42 -23.64 -13.37
N LYS A 180 -1.83 -22.46 -13.18
CA LYS A 180 -0.40 -22.22 -13.47
C LYS A 180 0.44 -22.26 -12.19
N GLN A 181 1.72 -22.66 -12.35
CA GLN A 181 2.73 -22.63 -11.28
C GLN A 181 3.55 -21.35 -11.41
N LYS A 182 3.81 -20.68 -10.28
CA LYS A 182 4.54 -19.39 -10.24
C LYS A 182 5.96 -19.49 -10.82
N GLU A 183 6.61 -20.66 -10.64
CA GLU A 183 7.98 -20.91 -11.09
C GLU A 183 8.12 -20.92 -12.62
N ASP A 184 7.03 -21.21 -13.33
CA ASP A 184 6.97 -21.34 -14.78
C ASP A 184 6.40 -20.07 -15.46
N CYS A 185 5.86 -19.14 -14.66
CA CYS A 185 5.24 -17.94 -15.18
C CYS A 185 6.25 -16.85 -15.54
N LYS A 186 6.01 -16.21 -16.70
CA LYS A 186 6.66 -14.96 -17.10
C LYS A 186 5.82 -13.78 -16.65
N VAL A 187 6.42 -12.88 -15.89
CA VAL A 187 5.75 -11.72 -15.31
C VAL A 187 6.29 -10.44 -15.94
N VAL A 188 5.40 -9.55 -16.32
CA VAL A 188 5.72 -8.19 -16.75
C VAL A 188 5.09 -7.21 -15.75
N VAL A 189 5.90 -6.36 -15.15
CA VAL A 189 5.44 -5.25 -14.31
C VAL A 189 5.75 -3.94 -15.05
N ASN A 190 4.74 -3.16 -15.36
CA ASN A 190 4.87 -1.90 -16.07
C ASN A 190 4.55 -0.70 -15.17
N GLY A 191 5.53 0.19 -15.05
CA GLY A 191 5.56 1.29 -14.11
C GLY A 191 6.62 1.07 -13.04
N ALA A 192 7.87 1.48 -13.29
CA ALA A 192 9.00 1.28 -12.38
C ALA A 192 9.13 2.43 -11.34
N GLY A 193 8.00 2.84 -10.78
CA GLY A 193 7.88 3.76 -9.64
C GLY A 193 7.79 3.01 -8.30
N SER A 194 7.25 3.69 -7.27
CA SER A 194 7.11 3.15 -5.90
C SER A 194 6.40 1.80 -5.88
N ALA A 195 5.19 1.73 -6.42
CA ALA A 195 4.39 0.51 -6.46
C ALA A 195 5.03 -0.60 -7.29
N GLY A 196 5.44 -0.32 -8.53
CA GLY A 196 5.96 -1.36 -9.43
C GLY A 196 7.24 -2.02 -8.93
N ILE A 197 8.13 -1.25 -8.33
CA ILE A 197 9.36 -1.78 -7.71
C ILE A 197 9.02 -2.66 -6.50
N ALA A 198 8.08 -2.24 -5.64
CA ALA A 198 7.67 -3.02 -4.50
C ALA A 198 6.95 -4.32 -4.91
N ILE A 199 6.08 -4.26 -5.93
CA ILE A 199 5.43 -5.43 -6.53
C ILE A 199 6.48 -6.40 -7.07
N ALA A 200 7.45 -5.93 -7.85
CA ALA A 200 8.51 -6.77 -8.39
C ALA A 200 9.31 -7.48 -7.29
N LYS A 201 9.73 -6.75 -6.25
CA LYS A 201 10.41 -7.33 -5.09
C LYS A 201 9.56 -8.39 -4.38
N MET A 202 8.28 -8.11 -4.18
CA MET A 202 7.33 -9.03 -3.51
C MET A 202 7.14 -10.31 -4.33
N LEU A 203 6.96 -10.21 -5.64
CA LEU A 203 6.79 -11.36 -6.52
C LEU A 203 8.06 -12.22 -6.60
N LEU A 204 9.24 -11.60 -6.66
CA LEU A 204 10.52 -12.32 -6.58
C LEU A 204 10.69 -13.03 -5.24
N SER A 205 10.38 -12.37 -4.13
CA SER A 205 10.41 -12.96 -2.79
C SER A 205 9.42 -14.11 -2.63
N TYR A 206 8.26 -14.04 -3.30
CA TYR A 206 7.29 -15.13 -3.32
C TYR A 206 7.76 -16.34 -4.17
N GLY A 207 8.74 -16.16 -5.07
CA GLY A 207 9.37 -17.23 -5.82
C GLY A 207 9.17 -17.22 -7.33
N PHE A 208 8.65 -16.14 -7.92
CA PHE A 208 8.70 -15.94 -9.37
C PHE A 208 10.15 -15.80 -9.83
N LYS A 209 10.48 -16.35 -11.01
CA LYS A 209 11.86 -16.40 -11.52
C LYS A 209 12.08 -15.56 -12.78
N ASP A 210 11.09 -15.47 -13.67
CA ASP A 210 11.15 -14.68 -14.91
C ASP A 210 10.28 -13.44 -14.76
N LEU A 211 10.87 -12.34 -14.30
CA LEU A 211 10.21 -11.06 -14.11
C LEU A 211 10.93 -9.96 -14.89
N THR A 212 10.16 -9.22 -15.67
CA THR A 212 10.63 -8.08 -16.46
C THR A 212 9.94 -6.79 -15.97
N LEU A 213 10.73 -5.77 -15.61
CA LEU A 213 10.24 -4.43 -15.33
C LEU A 213 10.26 -3.59 -16.61
N CYS A 214 9.20 -2.82 -16.80
CA CYS A 214 9.09 -1.84 -17.89
C CYS A 214 8.74 -0.46 -17.34
N ASP A 215 9.14 0.57 -18.07
CA ASP A 215 8.67 1.93 -17.89
C ASP A 215 8.23 2.54 -19.23
N ARG A 216 8.09 3.87 -19.28
CA ARG A 216 7.68 4.59 -20.52
C ARG A 216 8.67 4.42 -21.69
N GLN A 217 9.91 4.02 -21.43
CA GLN A 217 10.94 3.81 -22.46
C GLN A 217 10.98 2.35 -22.93
N GLY A 218 10.34 1.44 -22.22
CA GLY A 218 10.31 0.01 -22.51
C GLY A 218 10.90 -0.82 -21.39
N ILE A 219 11.57 -1.92 -21.76
CA ILE A 219 12.17 -2.87 -20.81
C ILE A 219 13.37 -2.24 -20.11
N LEU A 220 13.41 -2.27 -18.78
CA LEU A 220 14.56 -1.79 -18.01
C LEU A 220 15.77 -2.72 -18.22
N CYS A 221 16.89 -2.12 -18.62
CA CYS A 221 18.14 -2.82 -18.88
C CYS A 221 19.28 -2.16 -18.10
N SER A 222 20.14 -2.99 -17.52
CA SER A 222 21.30 -2.50 -16.76
C SER A 222 22.22 -1.63 -17.62
N GLY A 223 22.69 -0.54 -17.03
CA GLY A 223 23.60 0.41 -17.68
C GLY A 223 22.88 1.46 -18.55
N ASP A 224 21.54 1.51 -18.56
CA ASP A 224 20.81 2.60 -19.23
C ASP A 224 20.94 3.88 -18.38
N PRO A 225 21.54 4.97 -18.93
CA PRO A 225 21.79 6.20 -18.20
C PRO A 225 20.52 6.97 -17.80
N SER A 226 19.35 6.59 -18.29
CA SER A 226 18.07 7.20 -17.95
C SER A 226 17.48 6.64 -16.63
N LEU A 227 18.00 5.50 -16.14
CA LEU A 227 17.51 4.86 -14.94
C LEU A 227 17.93 5.62 -13.67
N ASN A 228 17.01 5.74 -12.72
CA ASN A 228 17.39 6.18 -11.39
C ASN A 228 18.07 5.03 -10.63
N TRP A 229 18.70 5.36 -9.49
CA TRP A 229 19.49 4.41 -8.69
C TRP A 229 18.72 3.15 -8.26
N MET A 230 17.42 3.28 -7.98
CA MET A 230 16.60 2.13 -7.58
C MET A 230 16.24 1.27 -8.79
N GLN A 231 15.92 1.88 -9.92
CA GLN A 231 15.67 1.16 -11.18
C GLN A 231 16.93 0.38 -11.61
N GLU A 232 18.10 1.01 -11.57
CA GLU A 232 19.37 0.32 -11.86
C GLU A 232 19.60 -0.86 -10.90
N LYS A 233 19.35 -0.68 -9.59
CA LYS A 233 19.42 -1.76 -8.60
C LYS A 233 18.46 -2.93 -8.97
N MET A 234 17.27 -2.62 -9.46
CA MET A 234 16.30 -3.64 -9.86
C MET A 234 16.72 -4.44 -11.09
N THR A 235 17.47 -3.84 -12.03
CA THR A 235 17.97 -4.58 -13.20
C THR A 235 18.92 -5.73 -12.85
N GLN A 236 19.51 -5.71 -11.63
CA GLN A 236 20.39 -6.77 -11.16
C GLN A 236 19.62 -8.04 -10.75
N ILE A 237 18.32 -7.92 -10.50
CA ILE A 237 17.48 -9.04 -10.01
C ILE A 237 16.25 -9.29 -10.91
N THR A 238 16.02 -8.45 -11.91
CA THR A 238 14.96 -8.60 -12.91
C THR A 238 15.57 -8.66 -14.31
N ASN A 239 14.78 -9.13 -15.30
CA ASN A 239 15.23 -9.22 -16.69
C ASN A 239 16.62 -9.89 -16.84
N LEU A 240 16.86 -10.99 -16.10
CA LEU A 240 18.16 -11.68 -16.09
C LEU A 240 18.58 -12.23 -17.46
N SER A 241 17.65 -12.31 -18.42
CA SER A 241 17.91 -12.66 -19.81
C SER A 241 18.35 -11.47 -20.68
N HIS A 242 18.50 -10.28 -20.10
CA HIS A 242 18.92 -9.04 -20.76
C HIS A 242 18.11 -8.71 -22.03
N LYS A 243 16.79 -8.95 -22.00
CA LYS A 243 15.88 -8.58 -23.09
C LYS A 243 15.83 -7.07 -23.22
N THR A 244 15.78 -6.58 -24.44
CA THR A 244 15.56 -5.18 -24.80
C THR A 244 14.28 -5.08 -25.61
N GLY A 245 13.68 -3.89 -25.66
CA GLY A 245 12.49 -3.65 -26.48
C GLY A 245 11.42 -2.84 -25.76
N THR A 246 10.28 -2.79 -26.40
CA THR A 246 9.10 -2.06 -25.93
C THR A 246 8.30 -2.88 -24.91
N LEU A 247 7.31 -2.25 -24.29
CA LEU A 247 6.31 -2.95 -23.47
C LEU A 247 5.62 -4.07 -24.26
N ALA A 248 5.27 -3.84 -25.52
CA ALA A 248 4.66 -4.86 -26.37
C ALA A 248 5.57 -6.08 -26.58
N ASP A 249 6.89 -5.86 -26.65
CA ASP A 249 7.86 -6.98 -26.76
C ASP A 249 7.95 -7.75 -25.44
N ALA A 250 7.90 -7.08 -24.31
CA ALA A 250 7.87 -7.73 -22.99
C ALA A 250 6.64 -8.62 -22.80
N MET A 251 5.47 -8.16 -23.25
CA MET A 251 4.19 -8.86 -23.09
C MET A 251 4.06 -10.10 -23.96
N LYS A 252 4.85 -10.27 -25.02
CA LYS A 252 4.80 -11.48 -25.87
C LYS A 252 5.09 -12.75 -25.08
N GLY A 253 4.08 -13.61 -24.97
CA GLY A 253 4.17 -14.87 -24.23
C GLY A 253 4.27 -14.69 -22.71
N ALA A 254 3.98 -13.52 -22.17
CA ALA A 254 3.90 -13.32 -20.73
C ALA A 254 2.61 -13.93 -20.15
N ASP A 255 2.71 -14.56 -18.99
CA ASP A 255 1.59 -15.17 -18.27
C ASP A 255 0.85 -14.14 -17.41
N ILE A 256 1.59 -13.20 -16.83
CA ILE A 256 1.07 -12.20 -15.90
C ILE A 256 1.55 -10.83 -16.33
N PHE A 257 0.61 -9.89 -16.39
CA PHE A 257 0.87 -8.45 -16.53
C PHE A 257 0.35 -7.71 -15.32
N VAL A 258 1.19 -6.82 -14.75
CA VAL A 258 0.81 -5.90 -13.68
C VAL A 258 1.13 -4.47 -14.11
N GLY A 259 0.10 -3.65 -14.30
CA GLY A 259 0.22 -2.25 -14.68
C GLY A 259 -0.02 -1.33 -13.49
N VAL A 260 0.92 -0.41 -13.26
CA VAL A 260 0.86 0.67 -12.26
C VAL A 260 1.41 1.97 -12.87
N SER A 261 0.97 2.30 -14.06
CA SER A 261 1.59 3.37 -14.87
C SER A 261 0.59 4.39 -15.40
N ALA A 262 0.15 4.26 -16.63
CA ALA A 262 -0.67 5.26 -17.30
C ALA A 262 -1.91 4.64 -17.99
N PRO A 263 -3.02 5.36 -18.07
CA PRO A 263 -4.25 4.88 -18.72
C PRO A 263 -4.04 4.55 -20.19
N GLY A 264 -4.73 3.49 -20.66
CA GLY A 264 -4.92 3.22 -22.08
C GLY A 264 -3.67 2.81 -22.89
N ILE A 265 -2.58 2.42 -22.21
CA ILE A 265 -1.31 2.07 -22.87
C ILE A 265 -1.28 0.63 -23.39
N ILE A 266 -2.21 -0.22 -22.99
CA ILE A 266 -2.30 -1.61 -23.43
C ILE A 266 -3.35 -1.74 -24.52
N SER A 267 -2.93 -2.26 -25.66
CA SER A 267 -3.85 -2.61 -26.76
C SER A 267 -4.35 -4.06 -26.63
N GLN A 268 -5.49 -4.35 -27.28
CA GLN A 268 -5.99 -5.73 -27.37
C GLN A 268 -4.98 -6.67 -28.06
N ASP A 269 -4.21 -6.19 -29.03
CA ASP A 269 -3.18 -6.99 -29.69
C ASP A 269 -2.03 -7.37 -28.77
N MET A 270 -1.63 -6.49 -27.85
CA MET A 270 -0.68 -6.80 -26.78
C MET A 270 -1.22 -7.91 -25.89
N VAL A 271 -2.49 -7.85 -25.49
CA VAL A 271 -3.12 -8.90 -24.69
C VAL A 271 -3.19 -10.24 -25.47
N ARG A 272 -3.58 -10.21 -26.76
CA ARG A 272 -3.59 -11.41 -27.63
C ARG A 272 -2.22 -12.07 -27.78
N SER A 273 -1.14 -11.28 -27.65
CA SER A 273 0.23 -11.79 -27.74
C SER A 273 0.72 -12.50 -26.48
N MET A 274 0.01 -12.36 -25.36
CA MET A 274 0.34 -13.03 -24.10
C MET A 274 0.11 -14.54 -24.16
N ALA A 275 0.56 -15.24 -23.15
CA ALA A 275 0.31 -16.66 -23.00
C ALA A 275 -1.19 -16.94 -22.82
N LYS A 276 -1.61 -18.17 -23.19
CA LYS A 276 -2.97 -18.64 -22.94
C LYS A 276 -3.31 -18.53 -21.45
N ASP A 277 -4.57 -18.21 -21.15
CA ASP A 277 -5.08 -18.04 -19.79
C ASP A 277 -4.25 -17.00 -18.98
N SER A 278 -3.96 -15.85 -19.60
CA SER A 278 -3.19 -14.78 -18.99
C SER A 278 -3.95 -14.07 -17.86
N ILE A 279 -3.18 -13.52 -16.93
CA ILE A 279 -3.65 -12.74 -15.78
C ILE A 279 -3.20 -11.29 -15.98
N LEU A 280 -4.14 -10.35 -15.92
CA LEU A 280 -3.86 -8.92 -16.05
C LEU A 280 -4.37 -8.14 -14.84
N PHE A 281 -3.47 -7.40 -14.18
CA PHE A 281 -3.81 -6.41 -13.18
C PHE A 281 -3.51 -5.03 -13.72
N THR A 282 -4.57 -4.25 -14.03
CA THR A 282 -4.49 -2.94 -14.69
C THR A 282 -4.96 -1.87 -13.71
N MET A 283 -4.00 -1.29 -12.96
CA MET A 283 -4.29 -0.53 -11.76
C MET A 283 -4.06 0.97 -11.90
N ALA A 284 -3.78 1.48 -13.11
CA ALA A 284 -3.70 2.91 -13.33
C ALA A 284 -5.02 3.61 -12.96
N ASN A 285 -4.93 4.79 -12.38
CA ASN A 285 -6.05 5.60 -11.92
C ASN A 285 -6.03 7.00 -12.58
N PRO A 286 -7.20 7.59 -12.92
CA PRO A 286 -8.56 7.06 -12.71
C PRO A 286 -9.00 5.98 -13.69
N ASP A 287 -8.34 5.87 -14.82
CA ASP A 287 -8.64 4.87 -15.84
C ASP A 287 -7.51 3.84 -15.94
N PRO A 288 -7.84 2.53 -16.13
CA PRO A 288 -6.84 1.48 -16.19
C PRO A 288 -6.04 1.50 -17.50
N GLU A 289 -4.91 0.77 -17.54
CA GLU A 289 -4.09 0.59 -18.74
C GLU A 289 -4.86 0.01 -19.93
N ILE A 290 -5.85 -0.83 -19.64
CA ILE A 290 -6.88 -1.33 -20.57
C ILE A 290 -8.15 -1.62 -19.76
N LEU A 291 -9.31 -1.33 -20.32
CA LEU A 291 -10.59 -1.65 -19.67
C LEU A 291 -10.79 -3.17 -19.57
N PRO A 292 -11.29 -3.68 -18.41
CA PRO A 292 -11.42 -5.13 -18.18
C PRO A 292 -12.15 -5.91 -19.25
N HIS A 293 -13.24 -5.37 -19.81
CA HIS A 293 -13.99 -6.03 -20.87
C HIS A 293 -13.18 -6.17 -22.17
N LEU A 294 -12.38 -5.15 -22.53
CA LEU A 294 -11.50 -5.20 -23.72
C LEU A 294 -10.37 -6.22 -23.53
N ALA A 295 -9.82 -6.32 -22.30
CA ALA A 295 -8.81 -7.33 -21.97
C ALA A 295 -9.38 -8.76 -22.05
N LYS A 296 -10.62 -8.97 -21.55
CA LYS A 296 -11.33 -10.26 -21.65
C LYS A 296 -11.64 -10.63 -23.10
N GLU A 297 -12.14 -9.70 -23.92
CA GLU A 297 -12.36 -9.90 -25.36
C GLU A 297 -11.08 -10.28 -26.11
N ALA A 298 -9.92 -9.76 -25.65
CA ALA A 298 -8.62 -10.08 -26.21
C ALA A 298 -8.05 -11.42 -25.73
N GLY A 299 -8.71 -12.12 -24.79
CA GLY A 299 -8.34 -13.47 -24.35
C GLY A 299 -7.73 -13.54 -22.94
N ALA A 300 -7.69 -12.46 -22.19
CA ALA A 300 -7.27 -12.50 -20.78
C ALA A 300 -8.23 -13.37 -19.94
N LYS A 301 -7.70 -14.27 -19.13
CA LYS A 301 -8.52 -15.17 -18.30
C LYS A 301 -8.94 -14.49 -17.00
N VAL A 302 -8.04 -13.84 -16.30
CA VAL A 302 -8.32 -13.11 -15.06
C VAL A 302 -7.93 -11.66 -15.25
N VAL A 303 -8.82 -10.73 -14.91
CA VAL A 303 -8.53 -9.30 -14.94
C VAL A 303 -8.90 -8.67 -13.61
N GLY A 304 -7.94 -7.97 -12.98
CA GLY A 304 -8.12 -7.13 -11.80
C GLY A 304 -7.84 -5.67 -12.11
N THR A 305 -8.44 -4.75 -11.36
CA THR A 305 -8.28 -3.30 -11.53
C THR A 305 -8.40 -2.58 -10.20
N GLY A 306 -7.85 -1.37 -10.08
CA GLY A 306 -8.02 -0.52 -8.90
C GLY A 306 -9.45 0.03 -8.72
N ARG A 307 -10.29 -0.05 -9.75
CA ARG A 307 -11.65 0.50 -9.73
C ARG A 307 -12.64 -0.42 -9.02
N SER A 308 -13.51 0.19 -8.21
CA SER A 308 -14.55 -0.53 -7.45
C SER A 308 -15.80 -0.91 -8.27
N ASP A 309 -15.93 -0.40 -9.49
CA ASP A 309 -17.04 -0.69 -10.39
C ASP A 309 -16.80 -1.92 -11.29
N PHE A 310 -15.68 -2.61 -11.11
CA PHE A 310 -15.35 -3.87 -11.79
C PHE A 310 -15.05 -5.00 -10.79
N PRO A 311 -15.22 -6.27 -11.20
CA PRO A 311 -14.77 -7.42 -10.40
C PRO A 311 -13.27 -7.39 -10.10
N ASN A 312 -12.84 -8.12 -9.06
CA ASN A 312 -11.45 -8.25 -8.66
C ASN A 312 -10.79 -6.89 -8.36
N GLN A 313 -11.46 -6.07 -7.54
CA GLN A 313 -10.87 -4.79 -7.13
C GLN A 313 -9.57 -5.02 -6.35
N VAL A 314 -8.48 -4.48 -6.86
CA VAL A 314 -7.17 -4.48 -6.19
C VAL A 314 -7.04 -3.16 -5.42
N ASN A 315 -7.21 -3.23 -4.10
CA ASN A 315 -7.24 -2.05 -3.25
C ASN A 315 -6.42 -2.30 -1.97
N ASN A 316 -5.48 -1.41 -1.67
CA ASN A 316 -4.62 -1.50 -0.49
C ASN A 316 -5.37 -1.37 0.85
N VAL A 317 -6.64 -0.93 0.85
CA VAL A 317 -7.51 -0.96 2.04
C VAL A 317 -7.68 -2.37 2.63
N LEU A 318 -7.48 -3.42 1.81
CA LEU A 318 -7.46 -4.80 2.28
C LEU A 318 -6.24 -5.10 3.18
N VAL A 319 -5.23 -4.24 3.18
CA VAL A 319 -3.91 -4.52 3.75
C VAL A 319 -3.61 -3.63 4.95
N PHE A 320 -3.45 -2.30 4.74
CA PHE A 320 -2.83 -1.42 5.71
C PHE A 320 -3.55 -1.35 7.08
N PRO A 321 -4.90 -1.40 7.17
CA PRO A 321 -5.55 -1.34 8.47
C PRO A 321 -5.21 -2.56 9.33
N GLY A 322 -5.22 -3.75 8.74
CA GLY A 322 -4.88 -5.00 9.41
C GLY A 322 -3.39 -5.13 9.75
N ILE A 323 -2.50 -4.70 8.83
CA ILE A 323 -1.04 -4.69 9.06
C ILE A 323 -0.70 -3.86 10.29
N PHE A 324 -1.16 -2.62 10.35
CA PHE A 324 -0.88 -1.75 11.49
C PHE A 324 -1.57 -2.20 12.77
N LYS A 325 -2.81 -2.71 12.67
CA LYS A 325 -3.48 -3.32 13.82
C LYS A 325 -2.64 -4.44 14.43
N GLY A 326 -2.17 -5.38 13.60
CA GLY A 326 -1.34 -6.49 14.05
C GLY A 326 0.01 -6.04 14.61
N ALA A 327 0.70 -5.13 13.92
CA ALA A 327 1.98 -4.60 14.36
C ALA A 327 1.88 -3.85 15.70
N LEU A 328 0.84 -3.04 15.90
CA LEU A 328 0.60 -2.32 17.16
C LEU A 328 0.25 -3.27 18.30
N GLU A 329 -0.65 -4.22 18.08
CA GLU A 329 -1.04 -5.21 19.08
C GLU A 329 0.09 -6.19 19.45
N GLY A 330 0.97 -6.49 18.49
CA GLY A 330 2.18 -7.31 18.67
C GLY A 330 3.38 -6.53 19.22
N HIS A 331 3.28 -5.20 19.35
CA HIS A 331 4.41 -4.32 19.68
C HIS A 331 5.61 -4.55 18.74
N SER A 332 5.35 -4.81 17.45
CA SER A 332 6.39 -5.01 16.45
C SER A 332 7.16 -3.72 16.22
N THR A 333 8.47 -3.82 16.09
CA THR A 333 9.35 -2.69 15.73
C THR A 333 9.45 -2.50 14.22
N HIS A 334 9.26 -3.57 13.46
CA HIS A 334 9.36 -3.57 11.99
C HIS A 334 8.21 -4.37 11.39
N ILE A 335 7.87 -4.10 10.11
CA ILE A 335 6.99 -4.93 9.30
C ILE A 335 7.85 -5.71 8.31
N THR A 336 8.18 -6.95 8.65
CA THR A 336 9.14 -7.78 7.90
C THR A 336 8.59 -8.29 6.57
N SER A 337 9.47 -8.84 5.72
CA SER A 337 9.07 -9.47 4.47
C SER A 337 8.18 -10.69 4.70
N GLU A 338 8.43 -11.46 5.76
CA GLU A 338 7.63 -12.61 6.18
C GLU A 338 6.21 -12.18 6.57
N MET A 339 6.08 -11.11 7.36
CA MET A 339 4.78 -10.53 7.71
C MET A 339 3.99 -10.08 6.47
N LYS A 340 4.67 -9.45 5.50
CA LYS A 340 4.06 -9.02 4.23
C LYS A 340 3.56 -10.21 3.42
N LEU A 341 4.33 -11.30 3.33
CA LEU A 341 3.93 -12.54 2.67
C LEU A 341 2.77 -13.21 3.40
N ALA A 342 2.83 -13.28 4.72
CA ALA A 342 1.75 -13.84 5.55
C ALA A 342 0.44 -13.07 5.36
N ALA A 343 0.48 -11.74 5.33
CA ALA A 343 -0.67 -10.90 5.03
C ALA A 343 -1.27 -11.19 3.65
N ALA A 344 -0.44 -11.36 2.62
CA ALA A 344 -0.92 -11.71 1.28
C ALA A 344 -1.62 -13.08 1.25
N HIS A 345 -1.06 -14.08 1.94
CA HIS A 345 -1.69 -15.38 2.08
C HIS A 345 -3.00 -15.33 2.87
N ALA A 346 -3.04 -14.55 3.94
CA ALA A 346 -4.22 -14.36 4.77
C ALA A 346 -5.39 -13.75 3.98
N ILE A 347 -5.10 -12.69 3.21
CA ILE A 347 -6.10 -12.06 2.32
C ILE A 347 -6.58 -13.03 1.24
N ALA A 348 -5.65 -13.74 0.58
CA ALA A 348 -6.00 -14.73 -0.44
C ALA A 348 -6.87 -15.87 0.13
N GLY A 349 -6.61 -16.28 1.38
CA GLY A 349 -7.34 -17.32 2.07
C GLY A 349 -8.78 -16.98 2.46
N LEU A 350 -9.15 -15.69 2.44
CA LEU A 350 -10.53 -15.26 2.72
C LEU A 350 -11.52 -15.62 1.60
N VAL A 351 -11.03 -15.88 0.38
CA VAL A 351 -11.89 -16.37 -0.70
C VAL A 351 -11.88 -17.91 -0.67
N PRO A 352 -13.02 -18.56 -0.34
CA PRO A 352 -13.09 -20.02 -0.32
C PRO A 352 -12.73 -20.64 -1.67
N ALA A 353 -12.10 -21.83 -1.65
CA ALA A 353 -11.64 -22.48 -2.88
C ALA A 353 -12.78 -22.77 -3.87
N GLU A 354 -13.95 -23.09 -3.37
CA GLU A 354 -15.16 -23.34 -4.15
C GLU A 354 -15.80 -22.09 -4.78
N GLU A 355 -15.46 -20.91 -4.27
CA GLU A 355 -15.93 -19.61 -4.79
C GLU A 355 -14.92 -18.95 -5.74
N LEU A 356 -13.70 -19.49 -5.83
CA LEU A 356 -12.69 -18.95 -6.72
C LEU A 356 -13.13 -19.03 -8.19
N SER A 357 -13.09 -17.90 -8.86
CA SER A 357 -13.41 -17.78 -10.28
C SER A 357 -12.58 -16.66 -10.92
N ASP A 358 -12.71 -16.51 -12.22
CA ASP A 358 -12.03 -15.43 -12.96
C ASP A 358 -12.57 -14.02 -12.61
N THR A 359 -13.63 -13.94 -11.84
CA THR A 359 -14.26 -12.69 -11.33
C THR A 359 -14.28 -12.60 -9.80
N ASN A 360 -13.71 -13.59 -9.08
CA ASN A 360 -13.69 -13.61 -7.62
C ASN A 360 -12.36 -14.19 -7.12
N ILE A 361 -11.30 -13.36 -7.08
CA ILE A 361 -9.95 -13.72 -6.62
C ILE A 361 -9.51 -12.97 -5.36
N LEU A 362 -10.25 -11.94 -4.95
CA LEU A 362 -9.98 -11.14 -3.75
C LEU A 362 -11.27 -10.96 -2.95
N PRO A 363 -11.19 -10.85 -1.62
CA PRO A 363 -12.35 -10.55 -0.80
C PRO A 363 -12.89 -9.14 -1.11
N HIS A 364 -14.16 -8.92 -0.83
CA HIS A 364 -14.76 -7.59 -0.98
C HIS A 364 -14.20 -6.64 0.08
N ALA A 365 -13.90 -5.39 -0.30
CA ALA A 365 -13.24 -4.41 0.58
C ALA A 365 -13.97 -4.13 1.92
N PHE A 366 -15.27 -4.40 2.00
CA PHE A 366 -16.10 -4.24 3.20
C PHE A 366 -16.32 -5.55 3.98
N ASP A 367 -15.56 -6.60 3.69
CA ASP A 367 -15.61 -7.81 4.52
C ASP A 367 -15.02 -7.50 5.90
N PRO A 368 -15.79 -7.62 6.98
CA PRO A 368 -15.37 -7.23 8.32
C PRO A 368 -14.24 -8.11 8.90
N GLN A 369 -13.97 -9.26 8.31
CA GLN A 369 -12.95 -10.18 8.79
C GLN A 369 -11.53 -9.81 8.35
N ILE A 370 -11.39 -8.99 7.30
CA ILE A 370 -10.09 -8.71 6.65
C ILE A 370 -9.06 -8.21 7.66
N ALA A 371 -9.38 -7.14 8.40
CA ALA A 371 -8.42 -6.53 9.31
C ALA A 371 -7.99 -7.48 10.43
N ASP A 372 -8.89 -8.31 10.93
CA ASP A 372 -8.60 -9.28 11.99
C ASP A 372 -7.72 -10.43 11.47
N VAL A 373 -8.04 -10.96 10.29
CA VAL A 373 -7.27 -12.04 9.66
C VAL A 373 -5.86 -11.56 9.30
N VAL A 374 -5.73 -10.36 8.72
CA VAL A 374 -4.41 -9.77 8.43
C VAL A 374 -3.65 -9.47 9.72
N SER A 375 -4.32 -8.88 10.73
CA SER A 375 -3.71 -8.62 12.03
C SER A 375 -3.16 -9.89 12.69
N ALA A 376 -3.93 -10.97 12.68
CA ALA A 376 -3.49 -12.26 13.23
C ALA A 376 -2.24 -12.80 12.49
N ALA A 377 -2.21 -12.70 11.16
CA ALA A 377 -1.11 -13.20 10.33
C ALA A 377 0.22 -12.45 10.53
N VAL A 378 0.17 -11.20 11.00
CA VAL A 378 1.39 -10.38 11.20
C VAL A 378 1.84 -10.31 12.67
N LYS A 379 1.10 -10.90 13.59
CA LYS A 379 1.51 -11.03 15.01
C LYS A 379 2.44 -12.21 15.27
N GLU A 380 2.40 -13.21 14.40
CA GLU A 380 3.22 -14.41 14.46
C GLU A 380 4.62 -14.18 13.90
#